data_425291f6dd772ac8d8261c420079ccee
#
_entry.id   425291f6dd772ac8d8261c420079ccee
#
_cell.length_a   1.000
_cell.length_b   1.000
_cell.length_c   1.000
_cell.angle_alpha   90.00
_cell.angle_beta   90.00
_cell.angle_gamma   90.00
#
_symmetry.space_group_name_H-M   'P 1'
#
loop_
_entity.id
_entity.type
_entity.pdbx_description
1 polymer ?
#
loop_
_entity_poly.entity_id
_entity_poly.type
_entity_poly.pdbx_seq_one_letter_code
_entity_poly.pdbx_strand_id
1 'polypeptide(L)'
;IIQTALLEYQRQQLYIRAFGVPQVHFNGKVMVLTPRQIEILTILALCPQGMTLDTLHQALYGERKVSVGTLKAEMSQLRDLLGGMLGSRPYRILAHIEADFLQAEQALDAAYIETALKLCSGVLLPKTESPFLCAWRDCLESRLSSAIFKANETDMLFKHVARYPEAIDAVERLIELTPDGHPAHQLLEKYKV
;
A
#
# COMPACT_ATOMS: atom_id res chain seq x y z
N ILE A 1 30.60 12.57 15.58
CA ILE A 1 30.41 12.50 14.12
C ILE A 1 29.34 11.45 13.76
N ILE A 2 29.40 10.21 14.27
CA ILE A 2 28.42 9.15 13.97
C ILE A 2 27.04 9.50 14.54
N GLN A 3 26.99 10.03 15.74
CA GLN A 3 25.75 10.40 16.44
C GLN A 3 25.04 11.59 15.79
N THR A 4 25.81 12.55 15.25
CA THR A 4 25.28 13.71 14.50
C THR A 4 24.70 13.26 13.16
N ALA A 5 25.38 12.37 12.43
CA ALA A 5 24.86 11.79 11.19
C ALA A 5 23.57 10.99 11.41
N LEU A 6 23.49 10.16 12.47
CA LEU A 6 22.26 9.45 12.84
C LEU A 6 21.08 10.38 13.14
N LEU A 7 21.32 11.50 13.82
CA LEU A 7 20.32 12.51 14.10
C LEU A 7 19.86 13.26 12.83
N GLU A 8 20.76 13.48 11.88
CA GLU A 8 20.41 14.04 10.57
C GLU A 8 19.56 13.10 9.73
N TYR A 9 19.86 11.80 9.71
CA TYR A 9 19.04 10.78 9.05
C TYR A 9 17.62 10.70 9.67
N GLN A 10 17.50 10.77 10.98
CA GLN A 10 16.20 10.75 11.68
C GLN A 10 15.37 12.02 11.45
N ARG A 11 15.95 13.12 10.97
CA ARG A 11 15.24 14.36 10.63
C ARG A 11 14.64 14.34 9.23
N GLN A 12 15.15 13.47 8.34
CA GLN A 12 14.62 13.36 6.98
C GLN A 12 13.36 12.49 6.99
N GLN A 13 12.27 13.04 6.46
CA GLN A 13 10.97 12.37 6.45
C GLN A 13 10.52 12.07 5.03
N LEU A 14 10.13 10.83 4.80
CA LEU A 14 9.51 10.37 3.57
C LEU A 14 8.08 9.93 3.87
N TYR A 15 7.11 10.61 3.30
CA TYR A 15 5.71 10.24 3.37
C TYR A 15 5.26 9.64 2.04
N ILE A 16 4.65 8.45 2.07
CA ILE A 16 4.14 7.74 0.89
C ILE A 16 2.65 7.50 1.07
N ARG A 17 1.85 8.07 0.19
CA ARG A 17 0.46 7.68 0.01
C ARG A 17 0.37 6.81 -1.23
N ALA A 18 -0.04 5.55 -1.06
CA ALA A 18 -0.13 4.57 -2.13
C ALA A 18 -1.58 4.16 -2.45
N PHE A 19 -2.52 4.39 -1.53
CA PHE A 19 -3.94 4.13 -1.80
C PHE A 19 -4.56 5.23 -2.67
N GLY A 20 -5.31 4.80 -3.70
CA GLY A 20 -5.98 5.70 -4.63
C GLY A 20 -5.01 6.42 -5.57
N VAL A 21 -4.91 7.74 -5.46
CA VAL A 21 -3.96 8.54 -6.26
C VAL A 21 -2.62 8.61 -5.52
N PRO A 22 -1.56 7.94 -6.02
CA PRO A 22 -0.27 7.90 -5.34
C PRO A 22 0.37 9.28 -5.22
N GLN A 23 0.94 9.57 -4.06
CA GLN A 23 1.71 10.77 -3.79
C GLN A 23 2.89 10.46 -2.88
N VAL A 24 4.01 11.09 -3.14
CA VAL A 24 5.21 11.00 -2.30
C VAL A 24 5.66 12.39 -1.90
N HIS A 25 5.96 12.56 -0.62
CA HIS A 25 6.51 13.80 -0.09
C HIS A 25 7.85 13.50 0.59
N PHE A 26 8.82 14.32 0.33
CA PHE A 26 10.11 14.26 1.01
C PHE A 26 10.38 15.59 1.70
N ASN A 27 10.56 15.56 3.02
CA ASN A 27 10.70 16.76 3.87
C ASN A 27 9.59 17.78 3.63
N GLY A 28 8.34 17.31 3.53
CA GLY A 28 7.15 18.15 3.32
C GLY A 28 6.96 18.64 1.88
N LYS A 29 7.90 18.38 0.95
CA LYS A 29 7.77 18.77 -0.46
C LYS A 29 7.24 17.62 -1.29
N VAL A 30 6.24 17.90 -2.13
CA VAL A 30 5.72 16.93 -3.11
C VAL A 30 6.83 16.57 -4.10
N MET A 31 7.03 15.29 -4.32
CA MET A 31 8.00 14.78 -5.28
C MET A 31 7.31 14.43 -6.61
N VAL A 32 7.93 14.81 -7.71
CA VAL A 32 7.52 14.37 -9.05
C VAL A 32 8.29 13.10 -9.37
N LEU A 33 7.61 11.96 -9.26
CA LEU A 33 8.19 10.63 -9.46
C LEU A 33 7.47 9.88 -10.58
N THR A 34 8.20 9.00 -11.25
CA THR A 34 7.60 8.04 -12.17
C THR A 34 6.81 6.97 -11.40
N PRO A 35 5.81 6.31 -12.02
CA PRO A 35 5.13 5.19 -11.39
C PRO A 35 6.09 4.12 -10.89
N ARG A 36 7.15 3.84 -11.64
CA ARG A 36 8.20 2.87 -11.26
C ARG A 36 8.96 3.29 -10.01
N GLN A 37 9.29 4.55 -9.89
CA GLN A 37 9.96 5.09 -8.71
C GLN A 37 9.08 4.98 -7.46
N ILE A 38 7.78 5.22 -7.59
CA ILE A 38 6.81 5.04 -6.49
C ILE A 38 6.74 3.56 -6.08
N GLU A 39 6.67 2.63 -7.04
CA GLU A 39 6.71 1.19 -6.75
C GLU A 39 7.98 0.78 -6.00
N ILE A 40 9.14 1.26 -6.42
CA ILE A 40 10.43 0.99 -5.75
C ILE A 40 10.38 1.48 -4.30
N LEU A 41 9.94 2.71 -4.06
CA LEU A 41 9.84 3.26 -2.71
C LEU A 41 8.85 2.49 -1.84
N THR A 42 7.71 2.08 -2.41
CA THR A 42 6.70 1.28 -1.70
C THR A 42 7.26 -0.09 -1.31
N ILE A 43 7.95 -0.78 -2.22
CA ILE A 43 8.59 -2.08 -1.93
C ILE A 43 9.66 -1.93 -0.83
N LEU A 44 10.51 -0.92 -0.93
CA LEU A 44 11.56 -0.69 0.06
C LEU A 44 11.01 -0.26 1.42
N ALA A 45 9.87 0.44 1.46
CA ALA A 45 9.17 0.76 2.70
C ALA A 45 8.60 -0.50 3.38
N LEU A 46 8.10 -1.46 2.60
CA LEU A 46 7.65 -2.76 3.10
C LEU A 46 8.79 -3.68 3.53
N CYS A 47 10.01 -3.40 3.08
CA CYS A 47 11.21 -4.20 3.37
C CYS A 47 12.29 -3.36 4.08
N PRO A 48 12.09 -2.96 5.35
CA PRO A 48 12.99 -2.02 6.05
C PRO A 48 14.41 -2.56 6.25
N GLN A 49 14.60 -3.88 6.21
CA GLN A 49 15.93 -4.51 6.25
C GLN A 49 16.70 -4.30 4.93
N GLY A 50 15.99 -3.87 3.89
CA GLY A 50 16.53 -3.66 2.57
C GLY A 50 16.53 -4.90 1.69
N MET A 51 16.83 -4.69 0.41
CA MET A 51 16.84 -5.74 -0.63
C MET A 51 18.11 -5.67 -1.46
N THR A 52 18.52 -6.81 -1.98
CA THR A 52 19.56 -6.85 -3.03
C THR A 52 18.98 -6.33 -4.35
N LEU A 53 19.85 -5.96 -5.29
CA LEU A 53 19.40 -5.51 -6.61
C LEU A 53 18.57 -6.59 -7.32
N ASP A 54 19.01 -7.84 -7.25
CA ASP A 54 18.34 -8.96 -7.92
C ASP A 54 16.97 -9.25 -7.29
N THR A 55 16.88 -9.22 -5.96
CA THR A 55 15.61 -9.39 -5.25
C THR A 55 14.62 -8.26 -5.58
N LEU A 56 15.10 -7.02 -5.62
CA LEU A 56 14.28 -5.86 -6.00
C LEU A 56 13.83 -5.95 -7.46
N HIS A 57 14.73 -6.38 -8.36
CA HIS A 57 14.39 -6.61 -9.75
C HIS A 57 13.29 -7.66 -9.91
N GLN A 58 13.43 -8.79 -9.23
CA GLN A 58 12.42 -9.85 -9.22
C GLN A 58 11.08 -9.37 -8.64
N ALA A 59 11.11 -8.60 -7.55
CA ALA A 59 9.92 -8.03 -6.94
C ALA A 59 9.15 -7.09 -7.88
N LEU A 60 9.88 -6.31 -8.69
CA LEU A 60 9.28 -5.35 -9.63
C LEU A 60 8.81 -5.98 -10.94
N TYR A 61 9.58 -6.92 -11.47
CA TYR A 61 9.40 -7.37 -12.85
C TYR A 61 9.01 -8.84 -12.98
N GLY A 62 9.29 -9.69 -11.96
CA GLY A 62 9.08 -11.14 -12.07
C GLY A 62 9.84 -11.72 -13.27
N GLU A 63 9.13 -12.48 -14.09
CA GLU A 63 9.68 -13.12 -15.30
C GLU A 63 9.81 -12.17 -16.51
N ARG A 64 9.42 -10.89 -16.37
CA ARG A 64 9.51 -9.93 -17.48
C ARG A 64 10.96 -9.63 -17.81
N LYS A 65 11.28 -9.62 -19.11
CA LYS A 65 12.63 -9.34 -19.61
C LYS A 65 12.93 -7.84 -19.56
N VAL A 66 13.27 -7.34 -18.38
CA VAL A 66 13.72 -5.96 -18.17
C VAL A 66 15.19 -5.97 -17.78
N SER A 67 15.97 -5.08 -18.38
CA SER A 67 17.39 -4.96 -18.07
C SER A 67 17.63 -4.52 -16.62
N VAL A 68 18.56 -5.18 -15.94
CA VAL A 68 19.03 -4.76 -14.61
C VAL A 68 19.61 -3.34 -14.66
N GLY A 69 20.17 -2.93 -15.81
CA GLY A 69 20.65 -1.58 -16.06
C GLY A 69 19.55 -0.52 -15.93
N THR A 70 18.33 -0.82 -16.37
CA THR A 70 17.17 0.05 -16.21
C THR A 70 16.88 0.30 -14.73
N LEU A 71 16.84 -0.76 -13.92
CA LEU A 71 16.64 -0.62 -12.48
C LEU A 71 17.76 0.18 -11.81
N LYS A 72 19.03 -0.05 -12.19
CA LYS A 72 20.14 0.73 -11.66
C LYS A 72 20.01 2.22 -11.96
N ALA A 73 19.53 2.59 -13.15
CA ALA A 73 19.29 3.99 -13.52
C ALA A 73 18.18 4.62 -12.65
N GLU A 74 17.06 3.92 -12.47
CA GLU A 74 15.96 4.37 -11.57
C GLU A 74 16.45 4.55 -10.13
N MET A 75 17.25 3.60 -9.63
CA MET A 75 17.83 3.68 -8.27
C MET A 75 18.80 4.84 -8.11
N SER A 76 19.58 5.16 -9.14
CA SER A 76 20.48 6.32 -9.13
C SER A 76 19.69 7.63 -9.07
N GLN A 77 18.68 7.76 -9.94
CA GLN A 77 17.82 8.95 -9.95
C GLN A 77 17.09 9.14 -8.62
N LEU A 78 16.52 8.06 -8.05
CA LEU A 78 15.87 8.11 -6.74
C LEU A 78 16.84 8.54 -5.64
N ARG A 79 18.07 8.05 -5.67
CA ARG A 79 19.10 8.45 -4.69
C ARG A 79 19.38 9.93 -4.75
N ASP A 80 19.51 10.49 -5.95
CA ASP A 80 19.76 11.92 -6.15
C ASP A 80 18.55 12.75 -5.68
N LEU A 81 17.32 12.34 -6.05
CA LEU A 81 16.07 12.99 -5.64
C LEU A 81 15.86 12.98 -4.12
N LEU A 82 16.29 11.93 -3.44
CA LEU A 82 16.21 11.79 -1.98
C LEU A 82 17.46 12.31 -1.24
N GLY A 83 18.34 13.08 -1.92
CA GLY A 83 19.52 13.65 -1.29
C GLY A 83 20.43 12.61 -0.63
N GLY A 84 20.56 11.43 -1.23
CA GLY A 84 21.38 10.33 -0.70
C GLY A 84 20.68 9.43 0.32
N MET A 85 19.40 9.68 0.66
CA MET A 85 18.64 8.89 1.64
C MET A 85 18.23 7.48 1.12
N LEU A 86 18.92 6.98 0.11
CA LEU A 86 18.74 5.63 -0.42
C LEU A 86 20.05 4.85 -0.34
N GLY A 87 20.16 3.92 0.59
CA GLY A 87 21.30 3.01 0.75
C GLY A 87 21.43 2.04 -0.42
N SER A 88 22.61 1.46 -0.61
CA SER A 88 22.90 0.62 -1.78
C SER A 88 23.38 -0.81 -1.49
N ARG A 89 23.67 -1.15 -0.25
CA ARG A 89 24.14 -2.50 0.12
C ARG A 89 23.70 -2.88 1.53
N PRO A 90 22.48 -3.36 1.73
CA PRO A 90 21.38 -3.53 0.76
C PRO A 90 20.71 -2.20 0.37
N TYR A 91 19.88 -2.21 -0.67
CA TYR A 91 19.03 -1.07 -1.02
C TYR A 91 17.95 -0.91 0.05
N ARG A 92 17.96 0.23 0.73
CA ARG A 92 16.98 0.56 1.77
C ARG A 92 16.82 2.07 1.88
N ILE A 93 15.65 2.49 2.34
CA ILE A 93 15.39 3.90 2.66
C ILE A 93 16.03 4.19 4.02
N LEU A 94 16.80 5.28 4.08
CA LEU A 94 17.49 5.73 5.29
C LEU A 94 16.71 6.82 6.04
N ALA A 95 15.76 7.49 5.38
CA ALA A 95 14.87 8.45 5.99
C ALA A 95 13.82 7.77 6.89
N HIS A 96 13.23 8.52 7.81
CA HIS A 96 12.02 8.07 8.51
C HIS A 96 10.86 7.96 7.53
N ILE A 97 10.17 6.82 7.54
CA ILE A 97 9.10 6.51 6.61
C ILE A 97 7.76 6.58 7.33
N GLU A 98 6.83 7.34 6.76
CA GLU A 98 5.41 7.28 7.06
C GLU A 98 4.68 6.89 5.78
N ALA A 99 3.78 5.89 5.86
CA ALA A 99 3.03 5.44 4.70
C ALA A 99 1.64 4.97 5.11
N ASP A 100 0.63 5.29 4.29
CA ASP A 100 -0.76 4.91 4.52
C ASP A 100 -0.93 3.39 4.58
N PHE A 101 -0.23 2.64 3.73
CA PHE A 101 -0.28 1.18 3.69
C PHE A 101 0.39 0.52 4.91
N LEU A 102 1.46 1.10 5.46
CA LEU A 102 2.09 0.62 6.70
C LEU A 102 1.17 0.89 7.91
N GLN A 103 0.54 2.06 7.94
CA GLN A 103 -0.43 2.40 8.98
C GLN A 103 -1.67 1.51 8.90
N ALA A 104 -2.15 1.16 7.69
CA ALA A 104 -3.27 0.24 7.50
C ALA A 104 -2.93 -1.17 8.00
N GLU A 105 -1.74 -1.67 7.70
CA GLU A 105 -1.25 -2.96 8.20
C GLU A 105 -1.17 -2.98 9.73
N GLN A 106 -0.56 -1.96 10.32
CA GLN A 106 -0.47 -1.80 11.78
C GLN A 106 -1.86 -1.73 12.43
N ALA A 107 -2.81 -1.01 11.83
CA ALA A 107 -4.18 -0.94 12.32
C ALA A 107 -4.88 -2.31 12.29
N LEU A 108 -4.67 -3.10 11.23
CA LEU A 108 -5.17 -4.48 11.14
C LEU A 108 -4.53 -5.40 12.19
N ASP A 109 -3.24 -5.29 12.40
CA ASP A 109 -2.52 -6.08 13.41
C ASP A 109 -3.00 -5.76 14.83
N ALA A 110 -3.36 -4.51 15.08
CA ALA A 110 -3.92 -4.04 16.35
C ALA A 110 -5.45 -4.22 16.45
N ALA A 111 -6.09 -4.84 15.47
CA ALA A 111 -7.54 -5.02 15.37
C ALA A 111 -8.36 -3.70 15.33
N TYR A 112 -7.76 -2.59 14.91
CA TYR A 112 -8.43 -1.31 14.67
C TYR A 112 -9.04 -1.29 13.26
N ILE A 113 -10.08 -2.10 13.04
CA ILE A 113 -10.64 -2.41 11.71
C ILE A 113 -11.18 -1.16 11.03
N GLU A 114 -11.90 -0.31 11.77
CA GLU A 114 -12.44 0.94 11.22
C GLU A 114 -11.33 1.89 10.74
N THR A 115 -10.24 1.98 11.50
CA THR A 115 -9.06 2.78 11.13
C THR A 115 -8.40 2.22 9.87
N ALA A 116 -8.21 0.90 9.80
CA ALA A 116 -7.67 0.24 8.62
C ALA A 116 -8.55 0.49 7.39
N LEU A 117 -9.88 0.37 7.53
CA LEU A 117 -10.83 0.61 6.45
C LEU A 117 -10.78 2.07 5.95
N LYS A 118 -10.60 3.04 6.84
CA LYS A 118 -10.45 4.46 6.47
C LYS A 118 -9.15 4.72 5.72
N LEU A 119 -8.04 4.12 6.18
CA LEU A 119 -6.72 4.26 5.55
C LEU A 119 -6.69 3.64 4.15
N CYS A 120 -7.28 2.46 3.97
CA CYS A 120 -7.44 1.81 2.67
C CYS A 120 -8.47 2.57 1.81
N SER A 121 -8.24 3.85 1.50
CA SER A 121 -9.19 4.73 0.81
C SER A 121 -9.35 4.49 -0.69
N GLY A 122 -8.69 3.47 -1.24
CA GLY A 122 -8.72 3.07 -2.66
C GLY A 122 -7.86 1.83 -2.87
N VAL A 123 -7.68 1.44 -4.13
CA VAL A 123 -6.76 0.35 -4.50
C VAL A 123 -5.32 0.82 -4.33
N LEU A 124 -4.49 -0.01 -3.73
CA LEU A 124 -3.05 0.25 -3.62
C LEU A 124 -2.41 0.24 -5.01
N LEU A 125 -1.79 1.35 -5.40
CA LEU A 125 -1.11 1.50 -6.69
C LEU A 125 -1.90 0.83 -7.83
N PRO A 126 -3.06 1.38 -8.24
CA PRO A 126 -4.02 0.68 -9.12
C PRO A 126 -3.45 0.21 -10.46
N LYS A 127 -2.37 0.86 -10.93
CA LYS A 127 -1.72 0.56 -12.21
C LYS A 127 -0.45 -0.28 -12.06
N THR A 128 -0.14 -0.76 -10.84
CA THR A 128 1.06 -1.57 -10.65
C THR A 128 0.91 -2.95 -11.29
N GLU A 129 1.97 -3.39 -11.93
CA GLU A 129 2.15 -4.74 -12.44
C GLU A 129 3.28 -5.48 -11.70
N SER A 130 3.79 -4.90 -10.61
CA SER A 130 4.80 -5.54 -9.76
C SER A 130 4.20 -6.78 -9.10
N PRO A 131 4.75 -7.97 -9.33
CA PRO A 131 4.23 -9.19 -8.69
C PRO A 131 4.23 -9.11 -7.17
N PHE A 132 5.27 -8.51 -6.59
CA PHE A 132 5.36 -8.31 -5.14
C PHE A 132 4.24 -7.42 -4.61
N LEU A 133 4.01 -6.26 -5.25
CA LEU A 133 2.98 -5.31 -4.80
C LEU A 133 1.57 -5.83 -5.04
N CYS A 134 1.33 -6.56 -6.14
CA CYS A 134 0.05 -7.20 -6.38
C CYS A 134 -0.25 -8.24 -5.29
N ALA A 135 0.69 -9.15 -5.01
CA ALA A 135 0.52 -10.16 -3.97
C ALA A 135 0.33 -9.55 -2.57
N TRP A 136 1.09 -8.49 -2.25
CA TRP A 136 0.94 -7.81 -0.97
C TRP A 136 -0.43 -7.12 -0.84
N ARG A 137 -0.89 -6.43 -1.89
CA ARG A 137 -2.21 -5.82 -1.97
C ARG A 137 -3.33 -6.85 -1.75
N ASP A 138 -3.28 -7.96 -2.49
CA ASP A 138 -4.29 -9.01 -2.41
C ASP A 138 -4.34 -9.63 -1.00
N CYS A 139 -3.16 -9.79 -0.36
CA CYS A 139 -3.08 -10.24 1.03
C CYS A 139 -3.71 -9.24 2.01
N LEU A 140 -3.40 -7.94 1.87
CA LEU A 140 -3.98 -6.89 2.73
C LEU A 140 -5.50 -6.82 2.57
N GLU A 141 -6.00 -6.84 1.34
CA GLU A 141 -7.44 -6.80 1.03
C GLU A 141 -8.15 -8.02 1.61
N SER A 142 -7.58 -9.22 1.47
CA SER A 142 -8.12 -10.44 2.07
C SER A 142 -8.17 -10.37 3.60
N ARG A 143 -7.12 -9.86 4.25
CA ARG A 143 -7.07 -9.66 5.70
C ARG A 143 -8.12 -8.65 6.17
N LEU A 144 -8.26 -7.53 5.46
CA LEU A 144 -9.25 -6.49 5.76
C LEU A 144 -10.67 -7.05 5.62
N SER A 145 -10.98 -7.72 4.51
CA SER A 145 -12.27 -8.36 4.27
C SER A 145 -12.62 -9.37 5.38
N SER A 146 -11.67 -10.25 5.73
CA SER A 146 -11.84 -11.22 6.81
C SER A 146 -12.09 -10.56 8.17
N ALA A 147 -11.39 -9.46 8.47
CA ALA A 147 -11.55 -8.73 9.72
C ALA A 147 -12.95 -8.05 9.80
N ILE A 148 -13.39 -7.41 8.72
CA ILE A 148 -14.71 -6.78 8.62
C ILE A 148 -15.81 -7.82 8.78
N PHE A 149 -15.66 -8.97 8.12
CA PHE A 149 -16.62 -10.05 8.20
C PHE A 149 -16.75 -10.62 9.63
N LYS A 150 -15.61 -10.78 10.33
CA LYS A 150 -15.57 -11.23 11.73
C LYS A 150 -16.16 -10.20 12.70
N ALA A 151 -15.94 -8.91 12.45
CA ALA A 151 -16.51 -7.83 13.26
C ALA A 151 -18.03 -7.82 13.18
N ASN A 152 -18.61 -8.24 12.05
CA ASN A 152 -20.06 -8.39 11.83
C ASN A 152 -20.84 -7.09 12.09
N GLU A 153 -20.22 -5.94 11.85
CA GLU A 153 -20.83 -4.62 12.03
C GLU A 153 -21.39 -4.10 10.71
N THR A 154 -22.68 -3.80 10.69
CA THR A 154 -23.44 -3.39 9.50
C THR A 154 -22.81 -2.18 8.78
N ASP A 155 -22.36 -1.18 9.54
CA ASP A 155 -21.75 0.03 8.96
C ASP A 155 -20.42 -0.26 8.27
N MET A 156 -19.57 -1.12 8.85
CA MET A 156 -18.32 -1.55 8.24
C MET A 156 -18.55 -2.41 7.00
N LEU A 157 -19.49 -3.34 7.06
CA LEU A 157 -19.89 -4.16 5.91
C LEU A 157 -20.42 -3.30 4.78
N PHE A 158 -21.27 -2.31 5.07
CA PHE A 158 -21.79 -1.39 4.07
C PHE A 158 -20.68 -0.59 3.38
N LYS A 159 -19.73 -0.03 4.15
CA LYS A 159 -18.57 0.69 3.62
C LYS A 159 -17.68 -0.22 2.78
N HIS A 160 -17.51 -1.47 3.18
CA HIS A 160 -16.72 -2.45 2.44
C HIS A 160 -17.39 -2.81 1.11
N VAL A 161 -18.67 -3.13 1.11
CA VAL A 161 -19.45 -3.44 -0.10
C VAL A 161 -19.53 -2.24 -1.05
N ALA A 162 -19.64 -1.02 -0.53
CA ALA A 162 -19.60 0.18 -1.37
C ALA A 162 -18.28 0.33 -2.14
N ARG A 163 -17.18 -0.23 -1.62
CA ARG A 163 -15.86 -0.22 -2.27
C ARG A 163 -15.64 -1.44 -3.18
N TYR A 164 -16.10 -2.60 -2.75
CA TYR A 164 -15.94 -3.89 -3.42
C TYR A 164 -17.32 -4.52 -3.67
N PRO A 165 -18.07 -3.99 -4.65
CA PRO A 165 -19.43 -4.46 -4.91
C PRO A 165 -19.49 -5.94 -5.33
N GLU A 166 -18.38 -6.46 -5.85
CA GLU A 166 -18.20 -7.86 -6.25
C GLU A 166 -17.99 -8.83 -5.07
N ALA A 167 -17.85 -8.31 -3.85
CA ALA A 167 -17.73 -9.13 -2.63
C ALA A 167 -19.12 -9.69 -2.23
N ILE A 168 -19.62 -10.68 -2.98
CA ILE A 168 -20.98 -11.23 -2.85
C ILE A 168 -21.27 -11.67 -1.42
N ASP A 169 -20.35 -12.41 -0.79
CA ASP A 169 -20.49 -12.88 0.58
C ASP A 169 -20.74 -11.74 1.58
N ALA A 170 -20.04 -10.60 1.38
CA ALA A 170 -20.22 -9.41 2.22
C ALA A 170 -21.58 -8.73 1.96
N VAL A 171 -22.05 -8.72 0.71
CA VAL A 171 -23.36 -8.22 0.33
C VAL A 171 -24.46 -9.08 0.95
N GLU A 172 -24.37 -10.41 0.84
CA GLU A 172 -25.33 -11.34 1.44
C GLU A 172 -25.39 -11.16 2.96
N ARG A 173 -24.22 -11.08 3.60
CA ARG A 173 -24.14 -10.87 5.05
C ARG A 173 -24.73 -9.54 5.49
N LEU A 174 -24.48 -8.47 4.72
CA LEU A 174 -25.06 -7.16 5.00
C LEU A 174 -26.60 -7.20 4.95
N ILE A 175 -27.16 -7.93 3.99
CA ILE A 175 -28.61 -8.09 3.84
C ILE A 175 -29.21 -8.87 5.01
N GLU A 176 -28.56 -9.95 5.45
CA GLU A 176 -29.00 -10.70 6.62
C GLU A 176 -29.06 -9.84 7.90
N LEU A 177 -28.17 -8.86 8.01
CA LEU A 177 -28.07 -7.98 9.17
C LEU A 177 -28.95 -6.73 9.10
N THR A 178 -29.54 -6.45 7.95
CA THR A 178 -30.32 -5.22 7.73
C THR A 178 -31.81 -5.50 7.58
N PRO A 179 -32.70 -4.61 8.11
CA PRO A 179 -34.15 -4.79 7.94
C PRO A 179 -34.56 -4.62 6.48
N ASP A 180 -35.71 -5.18 6.14
CA ASP A 180 -36.28 -5.03 4.80
C ASP A 180 -36.44 -3.56 4.40
N GLY A 181 -36.02 -3.26 3.14
CA GLY A 181 -36.05 -1.89 2.62
C GLY A 181 -34.75 -1.10 2.86
N HIS A 182 -33.73 -1.66 3.52
CA HIS A 182 -32.43 -1.03 3.63
C HIS A 182 -31.76 -0.92 2.25
N PRO A 183 -31.01 0.18 1.96
CA PRO A 183 -30.35 0.37 0.66
C PRO A 183 -29.43 -0.78 0.21
N ALA A 184 -28.93 -1.57 1.16
CA ALA A 184 -28.13 -2.77 0.89
C ALA A 184 -28.91 -3.82 0.05
N HIS A 185 -30.22 -3.93 0.22
CA HIS A 185 -31.07 -4.87 -0.54
C HIS A 185 -31.11 -4.53 -2.03
N GLN A 186 -30.97 -3.25 -2.40
CA GLN A 186 -30.93 -2.82 -3.80
C GLN A 186 -29.60 -3.19 -4.48
N LEU A 187 -28.54 -3.45 -3.70
CA LEU A 187 -27.25 -3.87 -4.25
C LEU A 187 -27.32 -5.28 -4.82
N LEU A 188 -28.02 -6.22 -4.16
CA LEU A 188 -28.19 -7.59 -4.67
C LEU A 188 -28.97 -7.66 -5.98
N GLU A 189 -29.96 -6.80 -6.17
CA GLU A 189 -30.74 -6.82 -7.42
C GLU A 189 -29.91 -6.46 -8.65
N LYS A 190 -28.83 -5.69 -8.47
CA LYS A 190 -27.88 -5.35 -9.54
C LYS A 190 -26.95 -6.51 -9.93
N TYR A 191 -26.77 -7.49 -9.05
CA TYR A 191 -25.88 -8.63 -9.26
C TYR A 191 -26.59 -9.96 -9.55
N LYS A 192 -27.92 -9.98 -9.47
CA LYS A 192 -28.76 -11.12 -9.91
C LYS A 192 -29.02 -11.02 -11.43
N VAL A 193 -27.95 -11.12 -12.24
CA VAL A 193 -28.05 -11.29 -13.70
C VAL A 193 -27.60 -12.69 -14.06
#